data_5ee3f2e07cc92b1e8ff8f7cb7d9f757c
#
_entry.id   5ee3f2e07cc92b1e8ff8f7cb7d9f757c
#
_cell.length_a   1.000
_cell.length_b   1.000
_cell.length_c   1.000
_cell.angle_alpha   90.00
_cell.angle_beta   90.00
_cell.angle_gamma   90.00
#
_symmetry.space_group_name_H-M   'P 1'
#
loop_
_entity.id
_entity.type
_entity.pdbx_description
1 polymer ?
#
loop_
_entity_poly.entity_id
_entity_poly.type
_entity_poly.pdbx_seq_one_letter_code
_entity_poly.pdbx_strand_id
1 'polypeptide(L)'
;MPASPTPDAASAESSPLHPLDLGHEFATPALLATALTHSSCANERGEGTRHNERLEFLGDAVLELCVSEELFSLFPEAPEGELTLLRSQLVNEASLAAMALRLGLAGHVRLGRGEENQGGRSRPSLLSDVFEAVVGAIFLDGGYTAARAFVSRTFDGQWPERPAAPKIKDFKSRLQEFTQRTHKARPVYALLGSAGPEHDKRFEVRLTLPCGREILAVEKSVKKAEQQAARLALTVLGQLPEA
;
A
#
# COMPACT_ATOMS: atom_id res chain seq x y z
N MET A 1 -28.55 -58.76 15.92
CA MET A 1 -28.32 -57.60 15.06
C MET A 1 -27.13 -56.87 15.62
N PRO A 2 -25.92 -56.95 15.00
CA PRO A 2 -24.78 -56.16 15.42
C PRO A 2 -24.83 -54.78 14.83
N ALA A 3 -24.47 -53.79 15.65
CA ALA A 3 -24.41 -52.36 15.32
C ALA A 3 -23.30 -52.11 14.29
N SER A 4 -23.60 -51.29 13.29
CA SER A 4 -22.69 -50.78 12.27
C SER A 4 -21.65 -49.83 12.89
N PRO A 5 -20.38 -49.87 12.45
CA PRO A 5 -19.38 -48.94 12.91
C PRO A 5 -19.59 -47.56 12.25
N THR A 6 -19.52 -46.48 13.04
CA THR A 6 -19.41 -45.10 12.60
C THR A 6 -18.14 -44.89 11.77
N PRO A 7 -18.18 -44.13 10.66
CA PRO A 7 -16.98 -43.84 9.90
C PRO A 7 -16.07 -42.90 10.67
N ASP A 8 -14.84 -43.31 10.79
CA ASP A 8 -13.70 -42.61 11.33
C ASP A 8 -13.54 -41.23 10.69
N ALA A 9 -13.34 -40.22 11.51
CA ALA A 9 -13.02 -38.88 11.05
C ALA A 9 -11.66 -38.91 10.37
N ALA A 10 -11.68 -38.86 9.02
CA ALA A 10 -10.49 -38.76 8.21
C ALA A 10 -9.63 -37.56 8.69
N SER A 11 -8.47 -37.89 9.23
CA SER A 11 -7.37 -37.01 9.45
C SER A 11 -7.06 -36.27 8.15
N ALA A 12 -7.30 -34.96 8.12
CA ALA A 12 -6.85 -34.11 7.02
C ALA A 12 -5.33 -34.19 6.99
N GLU A 13 -4.80 -35.01 6.10
CA GLU A 13 -3.37 -35.04 5.77
C GLU A 13 -3.00 -33.64 5.24
N SER A 14 -2.26 -32.88 6.05
CA SER A 14 -1.63 -31.64 5.63
C SER A 14 -0.64 -31.97 4.51
N SER A 15 -0.94 -31.57 3.28
CA SER A 15 0.02 -31.61 2.19
C SER A 15 1.36 -31.04 2.66
N PRO A 16 2.50 -31.68 2.32
CA PRO A 16 3.79 -31.16 2.72
C PRO A 16 3.96 -29.73 2.18
N LEU A 17 4.18 -28.78 3.09
CA LEU A 17 4.47 -27.38 2.74
C LEU A 17 5.71 -27.37 1.84
N HIS A 18 5.60 -26.77 0.66
CA HIS A 18 6.76 -26.52 -0.18
C HIS A 18 7.77 -25.64 0.59
N PRO A 19 9.09 -25.92 0.49
CA PRO A 19 10.08 -25.08 1.14
C PRO A 19 9.95 -23.65 0.66
N LEU A 20 10.03 -22.68 1.59
CA LEU A 20 10.01 -21.26 1.27
C LEU A 20 11.29 -20.88 0.51
N ASP A 21 11.14 -20.48 -0.73
CA ASP A 21 12.24 -19.87 -1.50
C ASP A 21 12.19 -18.34 -1.37
N LEU A 22 12.91 -17.82 -0.40
CA LEU A 22 13.10 -16.39 -0.19
C LEU A 22 14.35 -15.85 -0.91
N GLY A 23 15.15 -16.72 -1.59
CA GLY A 23 16.45 -16.38 -2.20
C GLY A 23 17.44 -15.79 -1.20
N HIS A 24 17.26 -16.09 0.09
CA HIS A 24 18.15 -15.77 1.18
C HIS A 24 18.26 -17.00 2.10
N GLU A 25 19.49 -17.44 2.32
CA GLU A 25 19.80 -18.50 3.28
C GLU A 25 20.08 -17.87 4.63
N PHE A 26 19.25 -18.16 5.62
CA PHE A 26 19.40 -17.59 6.96
C PHE A 26 20.55 -18.23 7.72
N ALA A 27 21.56 -17.44 8.08
CA ALA A 27 22.58 -17.83 9.04
C ALA A 27 21.96 -18.04 10.44
N THR A 28 20.90 -17.31 10.75
CA THR A 28 20.13 -17.38 12.00
C THR A 28 18.67 -17.79 11.71
N PRO A 29 18.35 -19.09 11.56
CA PRO A 29 17.00 -19.56 11.22
C PRO A 29 15.90 -19.11 12.21
N ALA A 30 16.28 -18.77 13.45
CA ALA A 30 15.38 -18.25 14.46
C ALA A 30 14.74 -16.89 14.06
N LEU A 31 15.42 -16.09 13.22
CA LEU A 31 14.85 -14.82 12.73
C LEU A 31 13.65 -15.08 11.82
N LEU A 32 13.77 -15.98 10.85
CA LEU A 32 12.66 -16.38 10.00
C LEU A 32 11.52 -17.02 10.81
N ALA A 33 11.86 -17.90 11.76
CA ALA A 33 10.87 -18.51 12.63
C ALA A 33 10.08 -17.45 13.44
N THR A 34 10.75 -16.39 13.89
CA THR A 34 10.12 -15.26 14.58
C THR A 34 9.24 -14.44 13.64
N ALA A 35 9.71 -14.12 12.43
CA ALA A 35 8.96 -13.38 11.41
C ALA A 35 7.64 -14.08 11.02
N LEU A 36 7.67 -15.41 10.99
CA LEU A 36 6.51 -16.25 10.67
C LEU A 36 5.63 -16.58 11.91
N THR A 37 5.88 -16.01 13.07
CA THR A 37 5.10 -16.26 14.29
C THR A 37 4.27 -15.01 14.62
N HIS A 38 2.95 -15.12 14.49
CA HIS A 38 2.01 -14.07 14.88
C HIS A 38 1.85 -13.99 16.40
N SER A 39 1.53 -12.80 16.92
CA SER A 39 1.35 -12.57 18.36
C SER A 39 0.29 -13.49 19.01
N SER A 40 -0.77 -13.86 18.31
CA SER A 40 -1.78 -14.82 18.80
C SER A 40 -1.18 -16.19 19.13
N CYS A 41 -0.24 -16.68 18.31
CA CYS A 41 0.45 -17.93 18.57
C CYS A 41 1.41 -17.83 19.77
N ALA A 42 2.09 -16.69 19.92
CA ALA A 42 2.95 -16.42 21.06
C ALA A 42 2.17 -16.39 22.37
N ASN A 43 1.01 -15.72 22.38
CA ASN A 43 0.13 -15.60 23.54
C ASN A 43 -0.40 -16.97 24.01
N GLU A 44 -0.71 -17.89 23.09
CA GLU A 44 -1.15 -19.24 23.43
C GLU A 44 -0.02 -20.13 23.97
N ARG A 45 1.23 -19.88 23.55
CA ARG A 45 2.41 -20.67 23.95
C ARG A 45 3.03 -20.24 25.28
N GLY A 46 2.69 -19.03 25.75
CA GLY A 46 3.14 -18.50 27.03
C GLY A 46 4.36 -17.56 26.95
N GLU A 47 4.77 -17.08 28.12
CA GLU A 47 5.85 -16.09 28.25
C GLU A 47 7.16 -16.55 27.60
N GLY A 48 7.81 -15.63 26.85
CA GLY A 48 9.10 -15.87 26.20
C GLY A 48 9.02 -16.26 24.73
N THR A 49 7.85 -16.54 24.17
CA THR A 49 7.70 -16.79 22.73
C THR A 49 7.82 -15.48 21.96
N ARG A 50 8.86 -15.38 21.10
CA ARG A 50 9.03 -14.20 20.23
C ARG A 50 8.04 -14.25 19.08
N HIS A 51 7.49 -13.08 18.70
CA HIS A 51 6.58 -12.91 17.58
C HIS A 51 7.04 -11.79 16.64
N ASN A 52 6.35 -11.61 15.53
CA ASN A 52 6.78 -10.83 14.38
C ASN A 52 6.72 -9.29 14.55
N GLU A 53 5.91 -8.71 15.44
CA GLU A 53 5.63 -7.25 15.50
C GLU A 53 6.90 -6.37 15.53
N ARG A 54 7.96 -6.77 16.23
CA ARG A 54 9.21 -5.99 16.22
C ARG A 54 9.99 -6.10 14.92
N LEU A 55 9.88 -7.24 14.23
CA LEU A 55 10.48 -7.42 12.91
C LEU A 55 9.68 -6.71 11.84
N GLU A 56 8.36 -6.69 11.94
CA GLU A 56 7.44 -5.89 11.14
C GLU A 56 7.82 -4.41 11.20
N PHE A 57 7.87 -3.83 12.40
CA PHE A 57 8.28 -2.43 12.61
C PHE A 57 9.61 -2.08 11.93
N LEU A 58 10.61 -2.96 12.05
CA LEU A 58 11.91 -2.74 11.40
C LEU A 58 11.82 -2.95 9.89
N GLY A 59 11.08 -3.98 9.48
CA GLY A 59 10.92 -4.37 8.09
C GLY A 59 10.19 -3.32 7.25
N ASP A 60 9.16 -2.69 7.79
CA ASP A 60 8.46 -1.56 7.17
C ASP A 60 9.47 -0.45 6.79
N ALA A 61 10.27 0.01 7.74
CA ALA A 61 11.28 1.05 7.49
C ALA A 61 12.32 0.63 6.44
N VAL A 62 12.78 -0.64 6.48
CA VAL A 62 13.76 -1.18 5.51
C VAL A 62 13.12 -1.33 4.13
N LEU A 63 11.89 -1.81 4.05
CA LEU A 63 11.13 -1.94 2.81
C LEU A 63 10.92 -0.58 2.14
N GLU A 64 10.45 0.41 2.91
CA GLU A 64 10.29 1.77 2.41
C GLU A 64 11.61 2.36 1.89
N LEU A 65 12.73 2.11 2.56
CA LEU A 65 14.05 2.55 2.10
C LEU A 65 14.44 1.87 0.79
N CYS A 66 14.31 0.54 0.69
CA CYS A 66 14.65 -0.20 -0.52
C CYS A 66 13.82 0.25 -1.73
N VAL A 67 12.50 0.42 -1.55
CA VAL A 67 11.60 0.88 -2.61
C VAL A 67 11.89 2.33 -2.98
N SER A 68 12.18 3.19 -2.01
CA SER A 68 12.54 4.59 -2.27
C SER A 68 13.83 4.72 -3.07
N GLU A 69 14.87 3.94 -2.76
CA GLU A 69 16.14 3.94 -3.48
C GLU A 69 15.95 3.49 -4.93
N GLU A 70 15.16 2.44 -5.15
CA GLU A 70 14.89 1.95 -6.50
C GLU A 70 14.10 2.99 -7.33
N LEU A 71 13.02 3.55 -6.77
CA LEU A 71 12.24 4.60 -7.44
C LEU A 71 13.07 5.85 -7.73
N PHE A 72 13.92 6.26 -6.80
CA PHE A 72 14.83 7.39 -6.99
C PHE A 72 15.82 7.15 -8.14
N SER A 73 16.28 5.92 -8.29
CA SER A 73 17.18 5.52 -9.36
C SER A 73 16.46 5.41 -10.70
N LEU A 74 15.25 4.85 -10.73
CA LEU A 74 14.44 4.69 -11.94
C LEU A 74 13.94 6.02 -12.50
N PHE A 75 13.68 7.00 -11.64
CA PHE A 75 13.05 8.27 -11.99
C PHE A 75 13.86 9.48 -11.50
N PRO A 76 15.06 9.74 -12.04
CA PRO A 76 15.97 10.78 -11.52
C PRO A 76 15.40 12.20 -11.61
N GLU A 77 14.46 12.43 -12.54
CA GLU A 77 13.83 13.75 -12.75
C GLU A 77 12.46 13.89 -12.07
N ALA A 78 11.97 12.83 -11.42
CA ALA A 78 10.65 12.87 -10.77
C ALA A 78 10.69 13.73 -9.50
N PRO A 79 9.69 14.61 -9.29
CA PRO A 79 9.58 15.37 -8.06
C PRO A 79 9.23 14.46 -6.87
N GLU A 80 9.58 14.88 -5.66
CA GLU A 80 9.37 14.14 -4.39
C GLU A 80 7.93 13.62 -4.25
N GLY A 81 6.93 14.46 -4.50
CA GLY A 81 5.52 14.07 -4.37
C GLY A 81 5.11 12.91 -5.30
N GLU A 82 5.74 12.78 -6.47
CA GLU A 82 5.52 11.69 -7.40
C GLU A 82 6.17 10.39 -6.90
N LEU A 83 7.42 10.47 -6.44
CA LEU A 83 8.11 9.33 -5.83
C LEU A 83 7.35 8.80 -4.60
N THR A 84 6.84 9.70 -3.76
CA THR A 84 6.02 9.35 -2.58
C THR A 84 4.72 8.65 -2.99
N LEU A 85 4.04 9.12 -4.05
CA LEU A 85 2.84 8.48 -4.56
C LEU A 85 3.14 7.08 -5.12
N LEU A 86 4.20 6.92 -5.91
CA LEU A 86 4.61 5.63 -6.47
C LEU A 86 4.97 4.65 -5.35
N ARG A 87 5.73 5.09 -4.35
CA ARG A 87 6.04 4.26 -3.18
C ARG A 87 4.77 3.79 -2.49
N SER A 88 3.83 4.67 -2.18
CA SER A 88 2.57 4.31 -1.52
C SER A 88 1.70 3.33 -2.32
N GLN A 89 1.83 3.30 -3.64
CA GLN A 89 1.16 2.33 -4.50
C GLN A 89 1.82 0.95 -4.46
N LEU A 90 3.12 0.89 -4.23
CA LEU A 90 3.88 -0.36 -4.15
C LEU A 90 3.80 -0.99 -2.77
N VAL A 91 3.91 -0.20 -1.69
CA VAL A 91 4.01 -0.69 -0.30
C VAL A 91 2.71 -0.55 0.50
N ASN A 92 1.55 -0.60 -0.14
CA ASN A 92 0.28 -0.66 0.59
C ASN A 92 -0.07 -2.10 1.01
N GLU A 93 -0.95 -2.21 2.01
CA GLU A 93 -1.42 -3.49 2.57
C GLU A 93 -1.81 -4.52 1.48
N ALA A 94 -2.61 -4.11 0.49
CA ALA A 94 -3.09 -5.03 -0.55
C ALA A 94 -1.95 -5.56 -1.43
N SER A 95 -0.98 -4.71 -1.77
CA SER A 95 0.20 -5.10 -2.55
C SER A 95 1.08 -6.06 -1.77
N LEU A 96 1.38 -5.75 -0.51
CA LEU A 96 2.25 -6.58 0.34
C LEU A 96 1.59 -7.93 0.66
N ALA A 97 0.28 -7.96 0.92
CA ALA A 97 -0.48 -9.19 1.09
C ALA A 97 -0.42 -10.08 -0.17
N ALA A 98 -0.56 -9.50 -1.36
CA ALA A 98 -0.44 -10.24 -2.62
C ALA A 98 0.97 -10.82 -2.80
N MET A 99 2.01 -10.10 -2.40
CA MET A 99 3.39 -10.61 -2.41
C MET A 99 3.59 -11.75 -1.42
N ALA A 100 3.07 -11.63 -0.20
CA ALA A 100 3.09 -12.68 0.80
C ALA A 100 2.43 -13.98 0.28
N LEU A 101 1.30 -13.86 -0.40
CA LEU A 101 0.61 -15.00 -1.04
C LEU A 101 1.46 -15.62 -2.16
N ARG A 102 2.06 -14.81 -3.04
CA ARG A 102 2.93 -15.31 -4.12
C ARG A 102 4.14 -16.08 -3.60
N LEU A 103 4.71 -15.62 -2.49
CA LEU A 103 5.83 -16.29 -1.83
C LEU A 103 5.40 -17.51 -1.00
N GLY A 104 4.09 -17.79 -0.90
CA GLY A 104 3.58 -18.91 -0.10
C GLY A 104 3.67 -18.69 1.41
N LEU A 105 3.92 -17.45 1.90
CA LEU A 105 4.10 -17.17 3.32
C LEU A 105 2.89 -17.60 4.15
N ALA A 106 1.68 -17.44 3.60
CA ALA A 106 0.43 -17.82 4.27
C ALA A 106 0.45 -19.24 4.82
N GLY A 107 1.03 -20.21 4.10
CA GLY A 107 1.15 -21.61 4.53
C GLY A 107 2.10 -21.80 5.72
N HIS A 108 3.04 -20.91 5.92
CA HIS A 108 4.10 -21.02 6.90
C HIS A 108 3.89 -20.20 8.18
N VAL A 109 2.91 -19.28 8.17
CA VAL A 109 2.59 -18.47 9.35
C VAL A 109 2.07 -19.35 10.48
N ARG A 110 2.57 -19.11 11.69
CA ARG A 110 2.12 -19.73 12.93
C ARG A 110 1.12 -18.84 13.61
N LEU A 111 -0.13 -19.29 13.67
CA LEU A 111 -1.26 -18.60 14.27
C LEU A 111 -1.70 -19.31 15.57
N GLY A 112 -2.31 -18.56 16.46
CA GLY A 112 -3.09 -19.14 17.55
C GLY A 112 -4.43 -19.70 17.00
N ARG A 113 -5.03 -20.64 17.72
CA ARG A 113 -6.28 -21.31 17.29
C ARG A 113 -7.42 -20.35 17.02
N GLY A 114 -7.53 -19.30 17.83
CA GLY A 114 -8.57 -18.27 17.66
C GLY A 114 -8.41 -17.52 16.34
N GLU A 115 -7.21 -17.12 16.02
CA GLU A 115 -6.87 -16.39 14.79
C GLU A 115 -7.01 -17.29 13.55
N GLU A 116 -6.58 -18.56 13.64
CA GLU A 116 -6.73 -19.55 12.57
C GLU A 116 -8.21 -19.77 12.23
N ASN A 117 -9.07 -19.96 13.25
CA ASN A 117 -10.51 -20.19 13.07
C ASN A 117 -11.25 -18.99 12.47
N GLN A 118 -10.70 -17.77 12.61
CA GLN A 118 -11.25 -16.54 12.01
C GLN A 118 -10.71 -16.25 10.61
N GLY A 119 -9.96 -17.19 10.02
CA GLY A 119 -9.39 -17.05 8.69
C GLY A 119 -8.21 -16.08 8.63
N GLY A 120 -7.48 -15.91 9.74
CA GLY A 120 -6.32 -15.01 9.83
C GLY A 120 -5.28 -15.25 8.73
N ARG A 121 -5.10 -16.51 8.34
CA ARG A 121 -4.15 -16.92 7.29
C ARG A 121 -4.42 -16.30 5.90
N SER A 122 -5.63 -15.82 5.65
CA SER A 122 -6.02 -15.13 4.42
C SER A 122 -6.30 -13.63 4.61
N ARG A 123 -6.10 -13.10 5.84
CA ARG A 123 -6.35 -11.69 6.15
C ARG A 123 -5.24 -10.82 5.55
N PRO A 124 -5.59 -9.80 4.71
CA PRO A 124 -4.58 -8.96 4.07
C PRO A 124 -3.64 -8.25 5.03
N SER A 125 -4.14 -7.66 6.12
CA SER A 125 -3.31 -6.98 7.11
C SER A 125 -2.27 -7.92 7.72
N LEU A 126 -2.68 -9.13 8.16
CA LEU A 126 -1.77 -10.12 8.73
C LEU A 126 -0.69 -10.55 7.74
N LEU A 127 -1.06 -10.73 6.47
CA LEU A 127 -0.11 -11.11 5.41
C LEU A 127 0.87 -9.98 5.08
N SER A 128 0.42 -8.73 5.10
CA SER A 128 1.27 -7.54 4.98
C SER A 128 2.30 -7.49 6.09
N ASP A 129 1.85 -7.60 7.35
CA ASP A 129 2.70 -7.57 8.54
C ASP A 129 3.76 -8.69 8.51
N VAL A 130 3.37 -9.89 8.08
CA VAL A 130 4.30 -11.03 7.90
C VAL A 130 5.32 -10.76 6.81
N PHE A 131 4.93 -10.16 5.68
CA PHE A 131 5.86 -9.79 4.62
C PHE A 131 6.91 -8.81 5.12
N GLU A 132 6.49 -7.75 5.80
CA GLU A 132 7.39 -6.77 6.41
C GLU A 132 8.31 -7.43 7.45
N ALA A 133 7.77 -8.31 8.31
CA ALA A 133 8.57 -9.04 9.28
C ALA A 133 9.65 -9.92 8.63
N VAL A 134 9.36 -10.52 7.47
CA VAL A 134 10.36 -11.29 6.68
C VAL A 134 11.45 -10.35 6.14
N VAL A 135 11.10 -9.16 5.64
CA VAL A 135 12.09 -8.14 5.23
C VAL A 135 12.98 -7.76 6.42
N GLY A 136 12.39 -7.51 7.59
CA GLY A 136 13.13 -7.20 8.82
C GLY A 136 14.06 -8.33 9.27
N ALA A 137 13.61 -9.58 9.14
CA ALA A 137 14.42 -10.75 9.45
C ALA A 137 15.62 -10.90 8.50
N ILE A 138 15.41 -10.73 7.19
CA ILE A 138 16.49 -10.77 6.18
C ILE A 138 17.49 -9.63 6.44
N PHE A 139 17.00 -8.43 6.78
CA PHE A 139 17.86 -7.29 7.12
C PHE A 139 18.75 -7.59 8.34
N LEU A 140 18.20 -8.16 9.39
CA LEU A 140 18.99 -8.49 10.60
C LEU A 140 20.00 -9.61 10.34
N ASP A 141 19.70 -10.52 9.46
CA ASP A 141 20.56 -11.68 9.14
C ASP A 141 21.65 -11.35 8.13
N GLY A 142 21.31 -10.64 7.04
CA GLY A 142 22.20 -10.39 5.89
C GLY A 142 22.46 -8.91 5.59
N GLY A 143 21.95 -8.00 6.40
CA GLY A 143 22.12 -6.55 6.22
C GLY A 143 21.31 -5.97 5.05
N TYR A 144 21.56 -4.69 4.76
CA TYR A 144 20.83 -3.94 3.75
C TYR A 144 20.92 -4.57 2.35
N THR A 145 22.09 -5.06 1.96
CA THR A 145 22.29 -5.66 0.63
C THR A 145 21.39 -6.88 0.41
N ALA A 146 21.25 -7.74 1.42
CA ALA A 146 20.37 -8.91 1.33
C ALA A 146 18.90 -8.51 1.28
N ALA A 147 18.47 -7.56 2.12
CA ALA A 147 17.10 -7.04 2.11
C ALA A 147 16.75 -6.37 0.77
N ARG A 148 17.64 -5.52 0.24
CA ARG A 148 17.48 -4.89 -1.07
C ARG A 148 17.35 -5.92 -2.20
N ALA A 149 18.20 -6.95 -2.21
CA ALA A 149 18.14 -8.02 -3.22
C ALA A 149 16.81 -8.78 -3.16
N PHE A 150 16.32 -9.08 -1.95
CA PHE A 150 15.02 -9.71 -1.73
C PHE A 150 13.87 -8.83 -2.25
N VAL A 151 13.85 -7.55 -1.87
CA VAL A 151 12.82 -6.59 -2.30
C VAL A 151 12.85 -6.43 -3.82
N SER A 152 14.00 -6.17 -4.43
CA SER A 152 14.13 -5.99 -5.88
C SER A 152 13.59 -7.20 -6.65
N ARG A 153 13.92 -8.41 -6.23
CA ARG A 153 13.42 -9.65 -6.85
C ARG A 153 11.91 -9.83 -6.64
N THR A 154 11.40 -9.53 -5.45
CA THR A 154 9.97 -9.73 -5.13
C THR A 154 9.10 -8.75 -5.89
N PHE A 155 9.58 -7.54 -6.15
CA PHE A 155 8.89 -6.52 -6.93
C PHE A 155 9.18 -6.58 -8.44
N ASP A 156 9.94 -7.57 -8.90
CA ASP A 156 10.21 -7.73 -10.34
C ASP A 156 8.90 -7.80 -11.14
N GLY A 157 8.86 -7.06 -12.26
CA GLY A 157 7.66 -6.88 -13.08
C GLY A 157 6.56 -6.00 -12.48
N GLN A 158 6.76 -5.43 -11.29
CA GLN A 158 5.82 -4.49 -10.66
C GLN A 158 6.34 -3.06 -10.61
N TRP A 159 7.62 -2.87 -10.90
CA TRP A 159 8.20 -1.54 -10.99
C TRP A 159 7.51 -0.76 -12.11
N PRO A 160 7.09 0.49 -11.86
CA PRO A 160 6.43 1.29 -12.87
C PRO A 160 7.42 1.58 -14.02
N GLU A 161 7.00 1.34 -15.26
CA GLU A 161 7.81 1.61 -16.46
C GLU A 161 7.98 3.11 -16.75
N ARG A 162 7.02 3.90 -16.30
CA ARG A 162 7.05 5.36 -16.33
C ARG A 162 6.51 5.89 -15.03
N PRO A 163 6.96 7.09 -14.59
CA PRO A 163 6.20 7.79 -13.60
C PRO A 163 4.76 7.80 -14.12
N ALA A 164 3.84 7.18 -13.41
CA ALA A 164 2.45 7.36 -13.74
C ALA A 164 2.26 8.86 -13.77
N ALA A 165 1.93 9.42 -14.94
CA ALA A 165 1.45 10.80 -14.98
C ALA A 165 0.43 10.87 -13.85
N PRO A 166 0.65 11.68 -12.83
CA PRO A 166 -0.14 11.56 -11.61
C PRO A 166 -1.58 11.52 -12.07
N LYS A 167 -2.33 10.47 -11.73
CA LYS A 167 -3.79 10.52 -11.79
C LYS A 167 -4.11 11.59 -10.76
N ILE A 168 -4.02 12.85 -11.21
CA ILE A 168 -4.17 14.01 -10.36
C ILE A 168 -5.61 13.97 -9.90
N LYS A 169 -5.85 13.16 -8.85
CA LYS A 169 -7.14 13.16 -8.16
C LYS A 169 -7.29 14.39 -7.29
N ASP A 170 -6.20 15.11 -7.06
CA ASP A 170 -6.18 16.33 -6.25
C ASP A 170 -5.62 17.53 -7.00
N PHE A 171 -6.39 17.99 -7.97
CA PHE A 171 -6.11 19.24 -8.69
C PHE A 171 -6.14 20.46 -7.77
N LYS A 172 -6.93 20.42 -6.67
CA LYS A 172 -7.01 21.51 -5.70
C LYS A 172 -5.68 21.75 -5.01
N SER A 173 -5.08 20.69 -4.44
CA SER A 173 -3.77 20.80 -3.77
C SER A 173 -2.69 21.27 -4.73
N ARG A 174 -2.62 20.70 -5.93
CA ARG A 174 -1.65 21.12 -6.95
C ARG A 174 -1.83 22.60 -7.36
N LEU A 175 -3.05 23.05 -7.56
CA LEU A 175 -3.32 24.44 -7.87
C LEU A 175 -2.94 25.36 -6.71
N GLN A 176 -3.24 24.97 -5.48
CA GLN A 176 -2.87 25.70 -4.28
C GLN A 176 -1.35 25.83 -4.14
N GLU A 177 -0.59 24.77 -4.32
CA GLU A 177 0.87 24.79 -4.30
C GLU A 177 1.43 25.73 -5.39
N PHE A 178 0.92 25.61 -6.61
CA PHE A 178 1.32 26.44 -7.72
C PHE A 178 1.06 27.93 -7.42
N THR A 179 -0.15 28.29 -7.01
CA THR A 179 -0.52 29.68 -6.74
C THR A 179 0.20 30.24 -5.51
N GLN A 180 0.41 29.42 -4.48
CA GLN A 180 1.19 29.80 -3.31
C GLN A 180 2.65 30.10 -3.66
N ARG A 181 3.24 29.30 -4.56
CA ARG A 181 4.62 29.50 -5.02
C ARG A 181 4.76 30.74 -5.90
N THR A 182 3.82 30.94 -6.85
CA THR A 182 3.91 32.02 -7.87
C THR A 182 3.33 33.33 -7.42
N HIS A 183 2.22 33.31 -6.67
CA HIS A 183 1.47 34.52 -6.30
C HIS A 183 1.45 34.78 -4.78
N LYS A 184 2.02 33.89 -3.96
CA LYS A 184 1.98 33.94 -2.49
C LYS A 184 0.57 34.01 -1.90
N ALA A 185 -0.43 33.55 -2.68
CA ALA A 185 -1.84 33.56 -2.31
C ALA A 185 -2.51 32.26 -2.73
N ARG A 186 -3.63 31.93 -2.09
CA ARG A 186 -4.41 30.72 -2.37
C ARG A 186 -5.59 31.01 -3.29
N PRO A 187 -6.02 30.06 -4.13
CA PRO A 187 -7.24 30.18 -4.91
C PRO A 187 -8.46 30.11 -3.98
N VAL A 188 -9.53 30.82 -4.35
CA VAL A 188 -10.78 30.86 -3.58
C VAL A 188 -11.87 30.11 -4.34
N TYR A 189 -12.61 29.24 -3.65
CA TYR A 189 -13.72 28.48 -4.20
C TYR A 189 -15.03 28.96 -3.57
N ALA A 190 -16.04 29.19 -4.40
CA ALA A 190 -17.38 29.57 -3.97
C ALA A 190 -18.43 28.69 -4.65
N LEU A 191 -19.32 28.08 -3.87
CA LEU A 191 -20.49 27.40 -4.38
C LEU A 191 -21.49 28.47 -4.82
N LEU A 192 -21.86 28.50 -6.12
CA LEU A 192 -22.82 29.43 -6.66
C LEU A 192 -24.27 28.95 -6.53
N GLY A 193 -24.46 27.62 -6.65
CA GLY A 193 -25.78 27.03 -6.56
C GLY A 193 -25.79 25.55 -6.89
N SER A 194 -27.00 24.99 -6.93
CA SER A 194 -27.24 23.63 -7.41
C SER A 194 -28.53 23.60 -8.23
N ALA A 195 -28.54 22.78 -9.31
CA ALA A 195 -29.68 22.60 -10.20
C ALA A 195 -29.89 21.11 -10.52
N GLY A 196 -31.10 20.76 -10.99
CA GLY A 196 -31.48 19.40 -11.39
C GLY A 196 -32.27 18.65 -10.33
N PRO A 197 -32.88 17.50 -10.70
CA PRO A 197 -33.62 16.63 -9.79
C PRO A 197 -32.69 16.00 -8.75
N GLU A 198 -33.24 15.56 -7.62
CA GLU A 198 -32.43 15.02 -6.50
C GLU A 198 -31.49 13.86 -6.89
N HIS A 199 -31.91 13.01 -7.81
CA HIS A 199 -31.11 11.87 -8.30
C HIS A 199 -30.03 12.24 -9.33
N ASP A 200 -30.08 13.47 -9.93
CA ASP A 200 -29.02 13.99 -10.84
C ASP A 200 -28.72 15.48 -10.53
N LYS A 201 -28.62 15.82 -9.27
CA LYS A 201 -28.29 17.16 -8.79
C LYS A 201 -26.87 17.54 -9.20
N ARG A 202 -26.72 18.75 -9.76
CA ARG A 202 -25.45 19.32 -10.19
C ARG A 202 -25.14 20.57 -9.39
N PHE A 203 -23.86 20.71 -9.04
CA PHE A 203 -23.35 21.81 -8.23
C PHE A 203 -22.43 22.68 -9.08
N GLU A 204 -22.69 23.97 -9.08
CA GLU A 204 -21.86 24.94 -9.77
C GLU A 204 -20.91 25.60 -8.77
N VAL A 205 -19.63 25.59 -9.08
CA VAL A 205 -18.56 26.19 -8.28
C VAL A 205 -17.78 27.17 -9.12
N ARG A 206 -17.55 28.36 -8.53
CA ARG A 206 -16.63 29.36 -9.05
C ARG A 206 -15.31 29.29 -8.30
N LEU A 207 -14.24 29.20 -9.07
CA LEU A 207 -12.87 29.31 -8.62
C LEU A 207 -12.33 30.68 -9.05
N THR A 208 -11.84 31.48 -8.09
CA THR A 208 -11.15 32.73 -8.34
C THR A 208 -9.65 32.55 -8.06
N LEU A 209 -8.82 32.77 -9.09
CA LEU A 209 -7.35 32.71 -8.96
C LEU A 209 -6.82 34.02 -8.37
N PRO A 210 -5.62 34.03 -7.74
CA PRO A 210 -4.99 35.23 -7.21
C PRO A 210 -4.76 36.35 -8.23
N CYS A 211 -4.69 36.03 -9.53
CA CYS A 211 -4.60 37.01 -10.62
C CYS A 211 -5.94 37.60 -11.02
N GLY A 212 -7.03 37.30 -10.30
CA GLY A 212 -8.39 37.81 -10.57
C GLY A 212 -9.16 36.99 -11.63
N ARG A 213 -8.57 36.01 -12.28
CA ARG A 213 -9.26 35.15 -13.26
C ARG A 213 -10.25 34.22 -12.57
N GLU A 214 -11.46 34.12 -13.13
CA GLU A 214 -12.52 33.24 -12.65
C GLU A 214 -12.72 32.04 -13.58
N ILE A 215 -13.02 30.88 -13.00
CA ILE A 215 -13.29 29.63 -13.70
C ILE A 215 -14.52 28.99 -13.06
N LEU A 216 -15.47 28.58 -13.90
CA LEU A 216 -16.68 27.90 -13.48
C LEU A 216 -16.59 26.41 -13.80
N ALA A 217 -17.12 25.59 -12.91
CA ALA A 217 -17.26 24.15 -13.13
C ALA A 217 -18.56 23.63 -12.53
N VAL A 218 -19.18 22.67 -13.21
CA VAL A 218 -20.44 22.03 -12.79
C VAL A 218 -20.24 20.52 -12.72
N GLU A 219 -20.54 19.93 -11.55
CA GLU A 219 -20.37 18.49 -11.31
C GLU A 219 -21.42 17.93 -10.35
N LYS A 220 -21.49 16.59 -10.24
CA LYS A 220 -22.44 15.85 -9.39
C LYS A 220 -22.23 16.00 -7.88
N SER A 221 -21.13 16.63 -7.46
CA SER A 221 -20.90 17.01 -6.06
C SER A 221 -20.00 18.23 -5.98
N VAL A 222 -20.11 19.01 -4.90
CA VAL A 222 -19.27 20.18 -4.66
C VAL A 222 -17.79 19.82 -4.76
N LYS A 223 -17.37 18.73 -4.11
CA LYS A 223 -15.96 18.26 -4.16
C LYS A 223 -15.48 17.97 -5.59
N LYS A 224 -16.32 17.36 -6.44
CA LYS A 224 -15.97 17.10 -7.84
C LYS A 224 -15.93 18.40 -8.65
N ALA A 225 -16.86 19.32 -8.42
CA ALA A 225 -16.88 20.62 -9.09
C ALA A 225 -15.64 21.47 -8.76
N GLU A 226 -15.22 21.46 -7.50
CA GLU A 226 -13.98 22.13 -7.07
C GLU A 226 -12.74 21.50 -7.73
N GLN A 227 -12.65 20.16 -7.81
CA GLN A 227 -11.55 19.47 -8.48
C GLN A 227 -11.53 19.78 -9.99
N GLN A 228 -12.69 19.80 -10.63
CA GLN A 228 -12.81 20.14 -12.05
C GLN A 228 -12.43 21.61 -12.32
N ALA A 229 -12.86 22.55 -11.49
CA ALA A 229 -12.46 23.95 -11.59
C ALA A 229 -10.93 24.11 -11.46
N ALA A 230 -10.32 23.40 -10.49
CA ALA A 230 -8.87 23.40 -10.31
C ALA A 230 -8.14 22.80 -11.52
N ARG A 231 -8.65 21.71 -12.11
CA ARG A 231 -8.10 21.13 -13.33
C ARG A 231 -8.09 22.11 -14.49
N LEU A 232 -9.23 22.75 -14.76
CA LEU A 232 -9.36 23.76 -15.80
C LEU A 232 -8.40 24.94 -15.56
N ALA A 233 -8.26 25.37 -14.30
CA ALA A 233 -7.30 26.41 -13.93
C ALA A 233 -5.86 26.02 -14.27
N LEU A 234 -5.45 24.82 -13.91
CA LEU A 234 -4.10 24.31 -14.20
C LEU A 234 -3.83 24.19 -15.71
N THR A 235 -4.83 23.78 -16.51
CA THR A 235 -4.72 23.78 -17.98
C THR A 235 -4.51 25.19 -18.52
N VAL A 236 -5.35 26.16 -18.10
CA VAL A 236 -5.26 27.57 -18.51
C VAL A 236 -3.93 28.22 -18.09
N LEU A 237 -3.33 27.74 -17.00
CA LEU A 237 -2.01 28.18 -16.50
C LEU A 237 -0.84 27.45 -17.15
N GLY A 238 -1.07 26.58 -18.13
CA GLY A 238 -0.05 25.80 -18.81
C GLY A 238 0.62 24.72 -17.94
N GLN A 239 -0.03 24.33 -16.83
CA GLN A 239 0.47 23.31 -15.89
C GLN A 239 -0.08 21.91 -16.19
N LEU A 240 -0.99 21.79 -17.15
CA LEU A 240 -1.56 20.55 -17.67
C LEU A 240 -1.73 20.68 -19.19
N PRO A 241 -1.59 19.58 -19.97
CA PRO A 241 -1.92 19.60 -21.38
C PRO A 241 -3.42 19.89 -21.59
N GLU A 242 -3.73 20.51 -22.70
CA GLU A 242 -5.13 20.64 -23.17
C GLU A 242 -5.68 19.22 -23.43
N ALA A 243 -6.92 18.96 -22.99
CA ALA A 243 -7.57 17.65 -23.07
C ALA A 243 -8.13 17.38 -24.47
#